data_e91c76465f71d714b458d7894cad8cab
#
_entry.id   e91c76465f71d714b458d7894cad8cab
#
_cell.length_a   1.000
_cell.length_b   1.000
_cell.length_c   1.000
_cell.angle_alpha   90.00
_cell.angle_beta   90.00
_cell.angle_gamma   90.00
#
_symmetry.space_group_name_H-M   'P 1'
#
loop_
_entity.id
_entity.type
_entity.pdbx_description
1 polymer ?
#
loop_
_entity_poly.entity_id
_entity_poly.type
_entity_poly.pdbx_seq_one_letter_code
_entity_poly.pdbx_strand_id
1 'polypeptide(L)'
;MPRVCLEVIVDGEAGPLRVMNTHLEYYSRIQRMTQIAALHGLQCDAVRLAAMQPAAGKSADRDSPFAVLPRPASAVICGDFNCEPGSPEYYRMTAPISADVSGWEDAWRACYGEIPHLNTVGLNGAEWPDRAYCCDFFFVSADLVDRIEAVTVDQNTAASDHQPIILTLA
;
A
#
# COMPACT_ATOMS: atom_id res chain seq x y z
N MET A 1 17.84 2.76 -8.95
CA MET A 1 18.35 1.94 -7.82
C MET A 1 17.40 0.76 -7.62
N PRO A 2 17.86 -0.46 -7.29
CA PRO A 2 16.93 -1.56 -7.01
C PRO A 2 16.09 -1.21 -5.78
N ARG A 3 14.79 -1.46 -5.87
CA ARG A 3 13.80 -1.26 -4.80
C ARG A 3 13.13 -2.60 -4.51
N VAL A 4 12.62 -2.75 -3.31
CA VAL A 4 11.96 -3.96 -2.86
C VAL A 4 10.55 -3.64 -2.37
N CYS A 5 9.66 -4.61 -2.44
CA CYS A 5 8.39 -4.62 -1.74
C CYS A 5 8.42 -5.80 -0.76
N LEU A 6 8.29 -5.51 0.52
CA LEU A 6 8.09 -6.52 1.55
C LEU A 6 6.60 -6.84 1.59
N GLU A 7 6.24 -8.11 1.60
CA GLU A 7 4.86 -8.58 1.78
C GLU A 7 4.82 -9.51 2.99
N VAL A 8 3.91 -9.26 3.92
CA VAL A 8 3.62 -10.13 5.05
C VAL A 8 2.12 -10.37 5.14
N ILE A 9 1.72 -11.49 5.72
CA ILE A 9 0.34 -11.79 6.05
C ILE A 9 0.20 -11.74 7.55
N VAL A 10 -0.74 -10.93 8.03
CA VAL A 10 -1.09 -10.81 9.45
C VAL A 10 -2.48 -11.36 9.68
N ASP A 11 -2.67 -12.12 10.75
CA ASP A 11 -3.98 -12.59 11.17
C ASP A 11 -4.63 -11.47 12.00
N GLY A 12 -5.63 -10.82 11.40
CA GLY A 12 -6.47 -9.82 12.07
C GLY A 12 -7.79 -10.44 12.58
N GLU A 13 -8.53 -9.69 13.40
CA GLU A 13 -9.83 -10.13 13.93
C GLU A 13 -10.84 -10.44 12.81
N ALA A 14 -10.78 -9.69 11.70
CA ALA A 14 -11.63 -9.90 10.54
C ALA A 14 -11.04 -10.85 9.49
N GLY A 15 -10.01 -11.62 9.85
CA GLY A 15 -9.33 -12.58 8.98
C GLY A 15 -7.96 -12.12 8.52
N PRO A 16 -7.30 -12.93 7.69
CA PRO A 16 -5.95 -12.64 7.24
C PRO A 16 -5.90 -11.42 6.33
N LEU A 17 -4.93 -10.55 6.58
CA LEU A 17 -4.66 -9.32 5.84
C LEU A 17 -3.24 -9.34 5.29
N ARG A 18 -3.09 -9.00 4.03
CA ARG A 18 -1.79 -8.83 3.39
C ARG A 18 -1.31 -7.40 3.55
N VAL A 19 -0.19 -7.22 4.22
CA VAL A 19 0.45 -5.91 4.41
C VAL A 19 1.71 -5.84 3.57
N MET A 20 1.79 -4.82 2.74
CA MET A 20 2.91 -4.57 1.84
C MET A 20 3.58 -3.25 2.21
N ASN A 21 4.91 -3.23 2.18
CA ASN A 21 5.68 -2.01 2.40
C ASN A 21 6.70 -1.84 1.28
N THR A 22 6.82 -0.61 0.77
CA THR A 22 7.74 -0.30 -0.31
C THR A 22 8.28 1.12 -0.20
N HIS A 23 9.40 1.38 -0.86
CA HIS A 23 9.93 2.72 -1.10
C HIS A 23 10.30 2.81 -2.57
N LEU A 24 9.51 3.56 -3.36
CA LEU A 24 9.67 3.65 -4.81
C LEU A 24 10.88 4.49 -5.21
N GLU A 25 11.28 4.39 -6.46
CA GLU A 25 12.43 5.10 -7.02
C GLU A 25 12.24 6.63 -6.97
N TYR A 26 13.24 7.33 -6.45
CA TYR A 26 13.19 8.78 -6.28
C TYR A 26 13.44 9.56 -7.58
N TYR A 27 14.51 9.25 -8.33
CA TYR A 27 14.95 10.07 -9.46
C TYR A 27 14.20 9.79 -10.76
N SER A 28 13.82 8.55 -11.00
CA SER A 28 13.29 8.11 -12.29
C SER A 28 11.80 7.83 -12.26
N ARG A 29 11.02 8.72 -12.85
CA ARG A 29 9.59 8.51 -13.04
C ARG A 29 9.28 7.24 -13.82
N ILE A 30 10.08 6.92 -14.85
CA ILE A 30 9.90 5.69 -15.64
C ILE A 30 10.03 4.46 -14.75
N GLN A 31 11.03 4.45 -13.85
CA GLN A 31 11.20 3.35 -12.90
C GLN A 31 10.05 3.29 -11.89
N ARG A 32 9.57 4.44 -11.36
CA ARG A 32 8.39 4.45 -10.47
C ARG A 32 7.16 3.85 -11.16
N MET A 33 6.88 4.25 -12.39
CA MET A 33 5.74 3.70 -13.17
C MET A 33 5.86 2.19 -13.38
N THR A 34 7.08 1.69 -13.62
CA THR A 34 7.36 0.25 -13.75
C THR A 34 7.15 -0.49 -12.41
N GLN A 35 7.58 0.13 -11.31
CA GLN A 35 7.40 -0.43 -9.97
C GLN A 35 5.91 -0.46 -9.57
N ILE A 36 5.13 0.58 -9.89
CA ILE A 36 3.67 0.58 -9.70
C ILE A 36 3.01 -0.54 -10.53
N ALA A 37 3.44 -0.75 -11.77
CA ALA A 37 2.93 -1.86 -12.58
C ALA A 37 3.25 -3.22 -11.93
N ALA A 38 4.41 -3.38 -11.30
CA ALA A 38 4.75 -4.59 -10.55
C ALA A 38 3.86 -4.77 -9.30
N LEU A 39 3.58 -3.69 -8.55
CA LEU A 39 2.64 -3.73 -7.41
C LEU A 39 1.23 -4.12 -7.86
N HIS A 40 0.76 -3.62 -9.00
CA HIS A 40 -0.50 -4.04 -9.62
C HIS A 40 -0.48 -5.54 -9.97
N GLY A 41 0.63 -6.05 -10.52
CA GLY A 41 0.81 -7.48 -10.80
C GLY A 41 0.67 -8.35 -9.55
N LEU A 42 1.30 -7.94 -8.45
CA LEU A 42 1.21 -8.64 -7.15
C LEU A 42 -0.25 -8.70 -6.65
N GLN A 43 -1.03 -7.64 -6.82
CA GLN A 43 -2.45 -7.62 -6.44
C GLN A 43 -3.29 -8.53 -7.34
N CYS A 44 -3.09 -8.47 -8.65
CA CYS A 44 -3.76 -9.39 -9.58
C CYS A 44 -3.52 -10.85 -9.25
N ASP A 45 -2.27 -11.20 -8.96
CA ASP A 45 -1.90 -12.56 -8.61
C ASP A 45 -2.55 -13.01 -7.31
N ALA A 46 -2.61 -12.14 -6.29
CA ALA A 46 -3.27 -12.45 -5.03
C ALA A 46 -4.78 -12.64 -5.20
N VAL A 47 -5.46 -11.77 -5.97
CA VAL A 47 -6.89 -11.91 -6.26
C VAL A 47 -7.17 -13.23 -6.99
N ARG A 48 -6.36 -13.59 -7.98
CA ARG A 48 -6.49 -14.85 -8.71
C ARG A 48 -6.27 -16.06 -7.82
N LEU A 49 -5.22 -16.03 -6.97
CA LEU A 49 -4.93 -17.11 -6.03
C LEU A 49 -6.02 -17.28 -4.98
N ALA A 50 -6.56 -16.18 -4.45
CA ALA A 50 -7.67 -16.20 -3.49
C ALA A 50 -8.96 -16.81 -4.10
N ALA A 51 -9.19 -16.61 -5.40
CA ALA A 51 -10.32 -17.20 -6.12
C ALA A 51 -10.12 -18.70 -6.45
N MET A 52 -8.89 -19.22 -6.39
CA MET A 52 -8.60 -20.62 -6.60
C MET A 52 -8.94 -21.42 -5.34
N GLN A 53 -9.82 -22.40 -5.46
CA GLN A 53 -10.05 -23.36 -4.36
C GLN A 53 -8.77 -24.20 -4.17
N PRO A 54 -8.27 -24.38 -2.94
CA PRO A 54 -7.15 -25.25 -2.69
C PRO A 54 -7.49 -26.67 -3.16
N ALA A 55 -6.55 -27.29 -3.90
CA ALA A 55 -6.71 -28.69 -4.31
C ALA A 55 -6.91 -29.57 -3.08
N ALA A 56 -8.00 -30.32 -3.05
CA ALA A 56 -8.35 -31.21 -1.95
C ALA A 56 -7.16 -32.16 -1.64
N GLY A 57 -6.70 -32.18 -0.42
CA GLY A 57 -5.85 -33.24 0.16
C GLY A 57 -4.37 -32.93 0.42
N LYS A 58 -3.82 -31.80 -0.01
CA LYS A 58 -2.40 -31.46 0.25
C LYS A 58 -2.15 -30.18 1.08
N SER A 59 -3.17 -29.37 1.32
CA SER A 59 -3.02 -28.07 1.99
C SER A 59 -3.36 -28.07 3.49
N ALA A 60 -3.77 -29.20 4.05
CA ALA A 60 -4.24 -29.24 5.44
C ALA A 60 -3.10 -29.36 6.47
N ASP A 61 -1.92 -29.78 6.06
CA ASP A 61 -0.76 -29.90 6.95
C ASP A 61 0.09 -28.62 6.87
N ARG A 62 -0.09 -27.74 7.86
CA ARG A 62 0.65 -26.47 7.97
C ARG A 62 2.16 -26.67 8.21
N ASP A 63 2.56 -27.83 8.70
CA ASP A 63 3.96 -28.17 8.98
C ASP A 63 4.64 -28.79 7.75
N SER A 64 3.89 -29.03 6.67
CA SER A 64 4.45 -29.52 5.40
C SER A 64 5.27 -28.45 4.71
N PRO A 65 6.46 -28.77 4.17
CA PRO A 65 7.22 -27.87 3.31
C PRO A 65 6.48 -27.52 2.00
N PHE A 66 5.39 -28.23 1.71
CA PHE A 66 4.52 -27.99 0.56
C PHE A 66 3.19 -27.34 0.97
N ALA A 67 3.06 -26.85 2.22
CA ALA A 67 1.87 -26.15 2.67
C ALA A 67 1.62 -24.91 1.80
N VAL A 68 0.40 -24.77 1.29
CA VAL A 68 -0.02 -23.57 0.60
C VAL A 68 -0.41 -22.53 1.67
N LEU A 69 0.42 -21.54 1.85
CA LEU A 69 0.11 -20.43 2.74
C LEU A 69 -1.02 -19.58 2.13
N PRO A 70 -1.99 -19.12 2.94
CA PRO A 70 -3.03 -18.24 2.47
C PRO A 70 -2.40 -16.95 1.93
N ARG A 71 -2.86 -16.48 0.76
CA ARG A 71 -2.50 -15.18 0.21
C ARG A 71 -3.78 -14.41 -0.05
N PRO A 72 -4.30 -13.65 0.94
CA PRO A 72 -5.58 -12.96 0.82
C PRO A 72 -5.53 -11.88 -0.26
N ALA A 73 -6.69 -11.62 -0.88
CA ALA A 73 -6.87 -10.51 -1.81
C ALA A 73 -6.89 -9.17 -1.07
N SER A 74 -7.46 -9.17 0.14
CA SER A 74 -7.50 -8.01 1.03
C SER A 74 -6.09 -7.57 1.40
N ALA A 75 -5.77 -6.31 1.11
CA ALA A 75 -4.41 -5.83 1.26
C ALA A 75 -4.32 -4.34 1.61
N VAL A 76 -3.27 -4.02 2.35
CA VAL A 76 -2.79 -2.66 2.58
C VAL A 76 -1.38 -2.56 2.00
N ILE A 77 -1.09 -1.47 1.28
CA ILE A 77 0.27 -1.13 0.88
C ILE A 77 0.63 0.25 1.41
N CYS A 78 1.79 0.37 2.04
CA CYS A 78 2.27 1.61 2.62
C CYS A 78 3.73 1.88 2.26
N GLY A 79 4.17 3.11 2.47
CA GLY A 79 5.56 3.54 2.30
C GLY A 79 5.70 4.85 1.56
N ASP A 80 6.95 5.16 1.20
CA ASP A 80 7.29 6.32 0.39
C ASP A 80 7.16 6.00 -1.11
N PHE A 81 6.18 6.61 -1.74
CA PHE A 81 5.92 6.45 -3.18
C PHE A 81 6.70 7.44 -4.05
N ASN A 82 7.43 8.37 -3.43
CA ASN A 82 8.19 9.41 -4.13
C ASN A 82 7.38 10.15 -5.21
N CYS A 83 6.10 10.37 -4.93
CA CYS A 83 5.18 11.13 -5.78
C CYS A 83 4.16 11.87 -4.91
N GLU A 84 3.55 12.91 -5.45
CA GLU A 84 2.55 13.69 -4.74
C GLU A 84 1.13 13.24 -5.09
N PRO A 85 0.13 13.53 -4.23
CA PRO A 85 -1.28 13.40 -4.58
C PRO A 85 -1.58 14.15 -5.89
N GLY A 86 -2.34 13.51 -6.78
CA GLY A 86 -2.68 14.09 -8.08
C GLY A 86 -1.59 13.99 -9.15
N SER A 87 -0.42 13.42 -8.85
CA SER A 87 0.62 13.12 -9.85
C SER A 87 0.19 11.97 -10.77
N PRO A 88 0.82 11.81 -11.95
CA PRO A 88 0.52 10.67 -12.83
C PRO A 88 0.81 9.30 -12.19
N GLU A 89 1.80 9.21 -11.31
CA GLU A 89 2.09 8.03 -10.51
C GLU A 89 0.95 7.69 -9.55
N TYR A 90 0.45 8.71 -8.84
CA TYR A 90 -0.71 8.59 -7.95
C TYR A 90 -1.96 8.11 -8.72
N TYR A 91 -2.27 8.74 -9.85
CA TYR A 91 -3.39 8.30 -10.69
C TYR A 91 -3.18 6.90 -11.27
N ARG A 92 -1.94 6.53 -11.58
CA ARG A 92 -1.65 5.16 -12.01
C ARG A 92 -1.89 4.16 -10.90
N MET A 93 -1.53 4.50 -9.65
CA MET A 93 -1.75 3.64 -8.49
C MET A 93 -3.24 3.38 -8.25
N THR A 94 -4.07 4.43 -8.35
CA THR A 94 -5.51 4.35 -8.09
C THR A 94 -6.34 3.91 -9.30
N ALA A 95 -5.77 3.88 -10.51
CA ALA A 95 -6.48 3.42 -11.70
C ALA A 95 -6.82 1.92 -11.63
N PRO A 96 -7.94 1.48 -12.24
CA PRO A 96 -8.27 0.06 -12.33
C PRO A 96 -7.08 -0.76 -12.85
N ILE A 97 -6.80 -1.87 -12.17
CA ILE A 97 -5.66 -2.74 -12.50
C ILE A 97 -5.97 -3.59 -13.72
N SER A 98 -7.19 -4.16 -13.76
CA SER A 98 -7.72 -4.93 -14.88
C SER A 98 -9.24 -4.81 -14.91
N ALA A 99 -9.90 -5.50 -15.86
CA ALA A 99 -11.36 -5.54 -15.92
C ALA A 99 -12.01 -6.10 -14.64
N ASP A 100 -11.32 -7.00 -13.95
CA ASP A 100 -11.85 -7.74 -12.80
C ASP A 100 -11.18 -7.34 -11.47
N VAL A 101 -10.19 -6.45 -11.50
CA VAL A 101 -9.44 -6.03 -10.31
C VAL A 101 -9.43 -4.51 -10.26
N SER A 102 -10.05 -3.95 -9.22
CA SER A 102 -10.08 -2.53 -8.94
C SER A 102 -8.66 -1.97 -8.75
N GLY A 103 -8.49 -0.67 -8.89
CA GLY A 103 -7.31 0.04 -8.44
C GLY A 103 -7.16 -0.01 -6.93
N TRP A 104 -6.04 0.50 -6.47
CA TRP A 104 -5.85 0.74 -5.06
C TRP A 104 -6.64 1.98 -4.64
N GLU A 105 -7.26 1.92 -3.48
CA GLU A 105 -7.96 3.07 -2.90
C GLU A 105 -7.03 3.80 -1.94
N ASP A 106 -6.94 5.11 -2.08
CA ASP A 106 -6.18 5.94 -1.17
C ASP A 106 -6.93 6.08 0.15
N ALA A 107 -6.34 5.57 1.23
CA ALA A 107 -6.96 5.54 2.54
C ALA A 107 -7.27 6.94 3.09
N TRP A 108 -6.43 7.95 2.80
CA TRP A 108 -6.71 9.34 3.18
C TRP A 108 -7.97 9.86 2.50
N ARG A 109 -8.06 9.69 1.17
CA ARG A 109 -9.23 10.15 0.41
C ARG A 109 -10.48 9.37 0.77
N ALA A 110 -10.38 8.08 1.02
CA ALA A 110 -11.49 7.27 1.48
C ALA A 110 -12.05 7.77 2.84
N CYS A 111 -11.16 8.18 3.75
CA CYS A 111 -11.52 8.68 5.07
C CYS A 111 -12.00 10.14 5.07
N TYR A 112 -11.34 11.02 4.31
CA TYR A 112 -11.49 12.46 4.42
C TYR A 112 -11.98 13.16 3.15
N GLY A 113 -12.24 12.43 2.07
CA GLY A 113 -12.73 12.97 0.81
C GLY A 113 -11.72 13.92 0.15
N GLU A 114 -12.16 15.14 -0.15
CA GLU A 114 -11.35 16.13 -0.86
C GLU A 114 -10.41 16.95 0.06
N ILE A 115 -10.35 16.63 1.36
CA ILE A 115 -9.41 17.28 2.27
C ILE A 115 -7.98 16.95 1.81
N PRO A 116 -7.12 17.97 1.58
CA PRO A 116 -5.74 17.75 1.16
C PRO A 116 -4.98 16.86 2.13
N HIS A 117 -4.11 16.00 1.60
CA HIS A 117 -3.20 15.21 2.43
C HIS A 117 -2.32 16.11 3.28
N LEU A 118 -2.08 15.69 4.51
CA LEU A 118 -1.06 16.33 5.34
C LEU A 118 0.33 16.03 4.77
N ASN A 119 1.24 16.96 4.95
CA ASN A 119 2.62 16.78 4.53
C ASN A 119 3.29 15.66 5.34
N THR A 120 4.03 14.80 4.66
CA THR A 120 4.74 13.68 5.27
C THR A 120 6.26 13.82 5.20
N VAL A 121 6.76 14.85 4.53
CA VAL A 121 8.19 15.16 4.42
C VAL A 121 8.41 16.67 4.41
N GLY A 122 9.61 17.11 4.83
CA GLY A 122 10.04 18.51 4.73
C GLY A 122 9.50 19.44 5.82
N LEU A 123 8.96 18.93 6.92
CA LEU A 123 8.39 19.74 8.01
C LEU A 123 9.42 20.29 8.98
N ASN A 124 10.58 19.63 9.11
CA ASN A 124 11.55 19.93 10.17
C ASN A 124 12.75 20.77 9.68
N GLY A 125 12.59 21.56 8.62
CA GLY A 125 13.63 22.47 8.14
C GLY A 125 14.88 21.78 7.60
N ALA A 126 14.73 20.59 7.02
CA ALA A 126 15.81 19.91 6.34
C ALA A 126 16.30 20.73 5.12
N GLU A 127 17.59 20.61 4.77
CA GLU A 127 18.12 21.23 3.54
C GLU A 127 17.42 20.69 2.29
N TRP A 128 16.84 19.50 2.38
CA TRP A 128 16.07 18.83 1.36
C TRP A 128 14.94 18.01 1.98
N PRO A 129 13.72 18.06 1.45
CA PRO A 129 13.26 18.90 0.31
C PRO A 129 13.11 20.38 0.72
N ASP A 130 13.13 21.28 -0.25
CA ASP A 130 13.00 22.74 -0.08
C ASP A 130 11.56 23.19 0.30
N ARG A 131 10.61 22.27 0.30
CA ARG A 131 9.22 22.46 0.72
C ARG A 131 8.64 21.21 1.34
N ALA A 132 7.64 21.40 2.19
CA ALA A 132 6.88 20.27 2.71
C ALA A 132 5.86 19.75 1.67
N TYR A 133 5.70 18.43 1.57
CA TYR A 133 4.70 17.76 0.73
C TYR A 133 4.35 16.36 1.26
N CYS A 134 3.35 15.73 0.67
CA CYS A 134 2.99 14.32 0.94
C CYS A 134 3.62 13.42 -0.12
N CYS A 135 4.32 12.38 0.30
CA CYS A 135 4.82 11.30 -0.57
C CYS A 135 4.68 9.92 0.06
N ASP A 136 4.24 9.85 1.31
CA ASP A 136 3.99 8.62 2.04
C ASP A 136 2.49 8.36 2.07
N PHE A 137 2.08 7.14 1.73
CA PHE A 137 0.67 6.78 1.59
C PHE A 137 0.35 5.45 2.26
N PHE A 138 -0.94 5.31 2.60
CA PHE A 138 -1.61 4.03 2.70
C PHE A 138 -2.57 3.88 1.52
N PHE A 139 -2.36 2.85 0.72
CA PHE A 139 -3.34 2.40 -0.26
C PHE A 139 -3.93 1.08 0.21
N VAL A 140 -5.23 0.90 0.04
CA VAL A 140 -5.95 -0.30 0.46
C VAL A 140 -6.67 -0.95 -0.72
N SER A 141 -6.92 -2.25 -0.64
CA SER A 141 -7.86 -2.90 -1.57
C SER A 141 -9.29 -2.42 -1.30
N ALA A 142 -10.13 -2.40 -2.34
CA ALA A 142 -11.46 -1.80 -2.28
C ALA A 142 -12.37 -2.37 -1.17
N ASP A 143 -12.20 -3.64 -0.82
CA ASP A 143 -12.95 -4.31 0.25
C ASP A 143 -12.63 -3.80 1.66
N LEU A 144 -11.53 -3.06 1.83
CA LEU A 144 -11.13 -2.48 3.12
C LEU A 144 -11.60 -1.04 3.32
N VAL A 145 -12.13 -0.38 2.31
CA VAL A 145 -12.51 1.05 2.37
C VAL A 145 -13.48 1.32 3.51
N ASP A 146 -14.53 0.53 3.64
CA ASP A 146 -15.55 0.70 4.69
C ASP A 146 -15.04 0.36 6.10
N ARG A 147 -13.82 -0.18 6.21
CA ARG A 147 -13.17 -0.51 7.48
C ARG A 147 -12.18 0.55 7.95
N ILE A 148 -11.94 1.58 7.15
CA ILE A 148 -11.02 2.66 7.52
C ILE A 148 -11.68 3.54 8.58
N GLU A 149 -11.12 3.56 9.80
CA GLU A 149 -11.55 4.43 10.87
C GLU A 149 -10.81 5.77 10.84
N ALA A 150 -9.50 5.75 10.60
CA ALA A 150 -8.69 6.95 10.57
C ALA A 150 -7.38 6.74 9.79
N VAL A 151 -6.89 7.84 9.21
CA VAL A 151 -5.50 7.99 8.75
C VAL A 151 -4.93 9.22 9.45
N THR A 152 -3.86 9.06 10.21
CA THR A 152 -3.24 10.17 10.93
C THR A 152 -1.77 10.34 10.52
N VAL A 153 -1.28 11.57 10.60
CA VAL A 153 0.12 11.93 10.36
C VAL A 153 0.64 12.64 11.60
N ASP A 154 1.69 12.12 12.22
CA ASP A 154 2.33 12.79 13.35
C ASP A 154 3.17 13.96 12.84
N GLN A 155 2.60 15.15 12.91
CA GLN A 155 3.23 16.40 12.45
C GLN A 155 4.31 16.94 13.42
N ASN A 156 4.49 16.32 14.59
CA ASN A 156 5.32 16.87 15.67
C ASN A 156 6.65 16.15 15.84
N THR A 157 6.79 14.94 15.32
CA THR A 157 8.04 14.19 15.44
C THR A 157 9.16 14.81 14.61
N ALA A 158 10.34 14.91 15.20
CA ALA A 158 11.57 15.36 14.51
C ALA A 158 12.62 14.23 14.44
N ALA A 159 12.20 12.97 14.64
CA ALA A 159 13.08 11.82 14.64
C ALA A 159 13.54 11.40 13.22
N SER A 160 12.87 11.89 12.19
CA SER A 160 13.13 11.64 10.78
C SER A 160 12.77 12.88 9.96
N ASP A 161 13.27 12.97 8.74
CA ASP A 161 12.82 13.91 7.70
C ASP A 161 11.43 13.56 7.17
N HIS A 162 10.99 12.30 7.34
CA HIS A 162 9.62 11.87 7.09
C HIS A 162 8.80 11.76 8.37
N GLN A 163 7.50 11.99 8.25
CA GLN A 163 6.54 11.91 9.32
C GLN A 163 5.91 10.52 9.38
N PRO A 164 5.72 9.95 10.59
CA PRO A 164 4.96 8.72 10.75
C PRO A 164 3.52 8.90 10.27
N ILE A 165 3.05 7.97 9.45
CA ILE A 165 1.64 7.84 9.08
C ILE A 165 1.06 6.60 9.74
N ILE A 166 -0.19 6.68 10.18
CA ILE A 166 -0.88 5.60 10.90
C ILE A 166 -2.25 5.40 10.26
N LEU A 167 -2.53 4.16 9.87
CA LEU A 167 -3.84 3.71 9.41
C LEU A 167 -4.51 2.89 10.51
N THR A 168 -5.74 3.23 10.87
CA THR A 168 -6.58 2.45 11.79
C THR A 168 -7.70 1.79 10.99
N LEU A 169 -7.84 0.49 11.14
CA LEU A 169 -8.91 -0.33 10.56
C LEU A 169 -9.75 -0.96 11.67
N ALA A 170 -11.10 -1.02 11.45
CA ALA A 170 -12.02 -1.78 12.29
C ALA A 170 -11.87 -3.30 12.10
#